data_84a1fb198ba80149e534a22984ece830
#
_entry.id   84a1fb198ba80149e534a22984ece830
#
_cell.length_a   1.000
_cell.length_b   1.000
_cell.length_c   1.000
_cell.angle_alpha   90.00
_cell.angle_beta   90.00
_cell.angle_gamma   90.00
#
_symmetry.space_group_name_H-M   'P 1'
#
loop_
_entity.id
_entity.type
_entity.pdbx_description
1 polymer ?
#
loop_
_entity_poly.entity_id
_entity_poly.type
_entity_poly.pdbx_seq_one_letter_code
_entity_poly.pdbx_strand_id
1 'polypeptide(L)'
;MSVKHTNACGTGTGASPLEAYERAWACDPTSAFGGILAFNEKVDAATARKVTGQFVEAVIAPGFAVEALKVLGKKANLRVMNMDTTGIHKASGFDVRRVMGGLLAQQWDLHRLERDR
;
A
#
# COMPACT_ATOMS: atom_id res chain seq x y z
N MET A 1 2.89 3.38 0.09
CA MET A 1 3.57 2.48 -0.88
C MET A 1 2.67 2.24 -2.06
N SER A 2 3.20 2.30 -3.26
CA SER A 2 2.52 1.89 -4.49
C SER A 2 3.08 0.54 -4.95
N VAL A 3 2.20 -0.39 -5.30
CA VAL A 3 2.56 -1.78 -5.64
C VAL A 3 1.90 -2.18 -6.95
N LYS A 4 2.64 -2.88 -7.81
CA LYS A 4 2.12 -3.48 -9.04
C LYS A 4 2.80 -4.83 -9.27
N HIS A 5 2.00 -5.83 -9.67
CA HIS A 5 2.51 -7.19 -9.89
C HIS A 5 3.32 -7.75 -8.71
N THR A 6 2.84 -7.52 -7.49
CA THR A 6 3.46 -7.92 -6.22
C THR A 6 4.80 -7.24 -5.88
N ASN A 7 5.22 -6.24 -6.65
CA ASN A 7 6.44 -5.47 -6.40
C ASN A 7 6.11 -4.01 -6.09
N ALA A 8 6.91 -3.39 -5.21
CA ALA A 8 6.80 -1.96 -4.95
C ALA A 8 7.31 -1.16 -6.16
N CYS A 9 6.46 -0.26 -6.68
CA CYS A 9 6.84 0.75 -7.68
C CYS A 9 7.41 2.00 -7.00
N GLY A 10 6.99 2.27 -5.79
CA GLY A 10 7.45 3.40 -5.01
C GLY A 10 7.04 3.29 -3.55
N THR A 11 7.92 3.76 -2.68
CA THR A 11 7.68 3.85 -1.25
C THR A 11 8.01 5.25 -0.78
N GLY A 12 7.16 5.82 0.05
CA GLY A 12 7.36 7.17 0.61
C GLY A 12 6.97 7.21 2.07
N THR A 13 7.70 8.02 2.82
CA THR A 13 7.40 8.39 4.20
C THR A 13 7.10 9.88 4.26
N GLY A 14 6.30 10.31 5.20
CA GLY A 14 5.95 11.72 5.38
C GLY A 14 5.25 11.97 6.71
N ALA A 15 5.02 13.24 7.02
CA ALA A 15 4.28 13.66 8.20
C ALA A 15 2.76 13.44 8.06
N SER A 16 2.29 13.10 6.86
CA SER A 16 0.90 12.77 6.57
C SER A 16 0.79 11.70 5.49
N PRO A 17 -0.35 10.98 5.41
CA PRO A 17 -0.61 10.04 4.33
C PRO A 17 -0.52 10.67 2.94
N LEU A 18 -0.92 11.94 2.80
CA LEU A 18 -0.82 12.68 1.54
C LEU A 18 0.64 12.86 1.10
N GLU A 19 1.49 13.35 1.99
CA GLU A 19 2.91 13.55 1.69
C GLU A 19 3.61 12.23 1.37
N ALA A 20 3.34 11.19 2.15
CA ALA A 20 3.87 9.85 1.91
C ALA A 20 3.43 9.30 0.54
N TYR A 21 2.17 9.54 0.16
CA TYR A 21 1.65 9.16 -1.15
C TYR A 21 2.36 9.91 -2.29
N GLU A 22 2.49 11.22 -2.18
CA GLU A 22 3.13 12.03 -3.22
C GLU A 22 4.58 11.62 -3.47
N ARG A 23 5.33 11.34 -2.41
CA ARG A 23 6.70 10.83 -2.50
C ARG A 23 6.75 9.43 -3.12
N ALA A 24 5.86 8.53 -2.70
CA ALA A 24 5.79 7.18 -3.27
C ALA A 24 5.43 7.21 -4.76
N TRP A 25 4.49 8.07 -5.15
CA TRP A 25 4.09 8.23 -6.55
C TRP A 25 5.22 8.80 -7.41
N ALA A 26 5.98 9.74 -6.87
CA ALA A 26 7.09 10.40 -7.56
C ALA A 26 8.28 9.46 -7.84
N CYS A 27 8.38 8.31 -7.18
CA CYS A 27 9.45 7.35 -7.44
C CYS A 27 9.41 6.80 -8.88
N ASP A 28 8.21 6.41 -9.34
CA ASP A 28 7.99 5.92 -10.71
C ASP A 28 6.50 6.08 -11.07
N PRO A 29 6.10 7.25 -11.57
CA PRO A 29 4.70 7.51 -11.92
C PRO A 29 4.17 6.61 -13.04
N THR A 30 5.05 6.18 -13.93
CA THR A 30 4.67 5.31 -15.05
C THR A 30 4.28 3.92 -14.55
N SER A 31 5.09 3.31 -13.71
CA SER A 31 4.79 1.99 -13.13
C SER A 31 3.67 2.06 -12.09
N ALA A 32 3.54 3.17 -11.37
CA ALA A 32 2.49 3.36 -10.37
C ALA A 32 1.07 3.47 -10.97
N PHE A 33 0.96 3.85 -12.25
CA PHE A 33 -0.34 3.93 -12.95
C PHE A 33 -1.04 2.57 -12.99
N GLY A 34 -2.29 2.51 -12.52
CA GLY A 34 -3.05 1.26 -12.38
C GLY A 34 -2.53 0.33 -11.29
N GLY A 35 -1.79 0.87 -10.33
CA GLY A 35 -1.27 0.11 -9.20
C GLY A 35 -2.24 0.01 -8.01
N ILE A 36 -1.76 -0.61 -6.95
CA ILE A 36 -2.42 -0.75 -5.66
C ILE A 36 -1.69 0.14 -4.66
N LEU A 37 -2.42 0.92 -3.89
CA LEU A 37 -1.87 1.77 -2.84
C LEU A 37 -2.08 1.13 -1.47
N ALA A 38 -1.02 1.04 -0.69
CA ALA A 38 -1.07 0.58 0.69
C ALA A 38 -0.59 1.69 1.63
N PHE A 39 -1.42 1.98 2.64
CA PHE A 39 -1.12 2.94 3.71
C PHE A 39 -1.02 2.19 5.04
N ASN A 40 -0.13 2.65 5.90
CA ASN A 40 -0.02 2.18 7.28
C ASN A 40 -0.81 3.04 8.28
N GLU A 41 -1.44 4.11 7.79
CA GLU A 41 -2.26 5.02 8.57
C GLU A 41 -3.62 5.25 7.92
N LYS A 42 -4.54 5.84 8.69
CA LYS A 42 -5.88 6.19 8.24
C LYS A 42 -5.84 7.22 7.11
N VAL A 43 -6.50 6.91 6.00
CA VAL A 43 -6.58 7.80 4.84
C VAL A 43 -7.61 8.91 5.08
N ASP A 44 -7.18 10.15 4.93
CA ASP A 44 -8.01 11.35 5.03
C ASP A 44 -8.59 11.79 3.66
N ALA A 45 -9.44 12.81 3.71
CA ALA A 45 -10.10 13.34 2.51
C ALA A 45 -9.13 14.02 1.53
N ALA A 46 -8.05 14.62 2.02
CA ALA A 46 -7.05 15.27 1.16
C ALA A 46 -6.28 14.22 0.34
N THR A 47 -5.82 13.15 1.02
CA THR A 47 -5.20 12.01 0.38
C THR A 47 -6.13 11.33 -0.63
N ALA A 48 -7.39 11.11 -0.26
CA ALA A 48 -8.39 10.50 -1.14
C ALA A 48 -8.61 11.30 -2.42
N ARG A 49 -8.71 12.64 -2.32
CA ARG A 49 -8.81 13.53 -3.50
C ARG A 49 -7.61 13.41 -4.42
N LYS A 50 -6.41 13.36 -3.87
CA LYS A 50 -5.18 13.24 -4.66
C LYS A 50 -5.11 11.88 -5.36
N VAL A 51 -5.40 10.81 -4.62
CA VAL A 51 -5.46 9.43 -5.16
C VAL A 51 -6.46 9.31 -6.30
N THR A 52 -7.66 9.87 -6.15
CA THR A 52 -8.69 9.79 -7.21
C THR A 52 -8.39 10.63 -8.45
N GLY A 53 -7.42 11.51 -8.40
CA GLY A 53 -6.87 12.21 -9.57
C GLY A 53 -6.03 11.32 -10.49
N GLN A 54 -5.68 10.13 -10.04
CA GLN A 54 -4.92 9.15 -10.81
C GLN A 54 -5.75 7.87 -11.04
N PHE A 55 -5.29 7.05 -11.97
CA PHE A 55 -5.87 5.71 -12.13
C PHE A 55 -5.18 4.75 -11.14
N VAL A 56 -5.96 4.24 -10.20
CA VAL A 56 -5.56 3.29 -9.15
C VAL A 56 -6.61 2.20 -9.07
N GLU A 57 -6.20 0.94 -8.97
CA GLU A 57 -7.14 -0.18 -8.92
C GLU A 57 -7.63 -0.50 -7.50
N ALA A 58 -6.76 -0.34 -6.51
CA ALA A 58 -7.13 -0.60 -5.13
C ALA A 58 -6.39 0.31 -4.14
N VAL A 59 -7.05 0.59 -3.02
CA VAL A 59 -6.45 1.29 -1.87
C VAL A 59 -6.68 0.45 -0.63
N ILE A 60 -5.60 0.16 0.09
CA ILE A 60 -5.61 -0.61 1.35
C ILE A 60 -5.10 0.29 2.47
N ALA A 61 -5.83 0.35 3.58
CA ALA A 61 -5.44 1.12 4.76
C ALA A 61 -6.06 0.54 6.03
N PRO A 62 -5.52 0.84 7.23
CA PRO A 62 -6.13 0.45 8.50
C PRO A 62 -7.43 1.22 8.83
N GLY A 63 -7.77 2.22 8.02
CA GLY A 63 -9.02 2.97 8.14
C GLY A 63 -9.12 4.09 7.12
N PHE A 64 -10.32 4.64 7.04
CA PHE A 64 -10.64 5.77 6.15
C PHE A 64 -11.52 6.77 6.89
N ALA A 65 -11.29 8.07 6.68
CA ALA A 65 -12.22 9.08 7.13
C ALA A 65 -13.53 8.99 6.33
N VAL A 66 -14.65 9.38 6.92
CA VAL A 66 -15.98 9.33 6.25
C VAL A 66 -15.95 10.11 4.94
N GLU A 67 -15.35 11.29 4.96
CA GLU A 67 -15.18 12.14 3.78
C GLU A 67 -14.27 11.52 2.72
N ALA A 68 -13.24 10.76 3.15
CA ALA A 68 -12.38 10.01 2.23
C ALA A 68 -13.18 8.92 1.50
N LEU A 69 -14.01 8.17 2.21
CA LEU A 69 -14.89 7.16 1.60
C LEU A 69 -15.86 7.77 0.58
N LYS A 70 -16.43 8.94 0.87
CA LYS A 70 -17.28 9.66 -0.08
C LYS A 70 -16.54 10.05 -1.36
N VAL A 71 -15.26 10.41 -1.26
CA VAL A 71 -14.43 10.78 -2.41
C VAL A 71 -14.04 9.53 -3.20
N LEU A 72 -13.55 8.48 -2.54
CA LEU A 72 -13.13 7.23 -3.18
C LEU A 72 -14.31 6.51 -3.84
N GLY A 73 -15.49 6.52 -3.20
CA GLY A 73 -16.70 5.89 -3.71
C GLY A 73 -17.25 6.49 -5.02
N LYS A 74 -16.76 7.66 -5.45
CA LYS A 74 -17.09 8.21 -6.78
C LYS A 74 -16.41 7.47 -7.93
N LYS A 75 -15.40 6.64 -7.64
CA LYS A 75 -14.69 5.82 -8.63
C LYS A 75 -15.25 4.41 -8.61
N ALA A 76 -16.16 4.10 -9.54
CA ALA A 76 -16.93 2.85 -9.56
C ALA A 76 -16.09 1.57 -9.52
N ASN A 77 -14.89 1.60 -10.12
CA ASN A 77 -14.01 0.43 -10.23
C ASN A 77 -12.89 0.40 -9.18
N LEU A 78 -12.80 1.42 -8.30
CA LEU A 78 -11.79 1.47 -7.25
C LEU A 78 -12.18 0.54 -6.09
N ARG A 79 -11.32 -0.39 -5.77
CA ARG A 79 -11.50 -1.27 -4.61
C ARG A 79 -10.90 -0.61 -3.37
N VAL A 80 -11.71 -0.44 -2.34
CA VAL A 80 -11.28 0.14 -1.06
C VAL A 80 -11.33 -0.96 0.00
N MET A 81 -10.17 -1.26 0.59
CA MET A 81 -10.00 -2.35 1.55
C MET A 81 -9.55 -1.80 2.90
N ASN A 82 -10.35 -2.07 3.94
CA ASN A 82 -9.95 -1.83 5.31
C ASN A 82 -9.22 -3.08 5.82
N MET A 83 -7.96 -2.93 6.23
CA MET A 83 -7.14 -4.01 6.75
C MET A 83 -6.33 -3.52 7.95
N ASP A 84 -6.58 -4.12 9.09
CA ASP A 84 -5.78 -3.88 10.29
C ASP A 84 -4.37 -4.42 10.09
N THR A 85 -3.39 -3.52 10.18
CA THR A 85 -1.97 -3.85 10.04
C THR A 85 -1.23 -3.92 11.38
N THR A 86 -1.92 -3.74 12.51
CA THR A 86 -1.31 -3.66 13.85
C THR A 86 -0.72 -4.99 14.29
N GLY A 87 -0.83 -6.05 13.80
CA GLY A 87 -0.22 -7.34 14.17
C GLY A 87 0.85 -7.86 13.20
N ILE A 88 1.00 -7.23 12.05
CA ILE A 88 1.87 -7.74 10.97
C ILE A 88 3.32 -7.95 11.44
N HIS A 89 3.82 -7.09 12.31
CA HIS A 89 5.19 -7.19 12.82
C HIS A 89 5.42 -8.33 13.82
N LYS A 90 4.35 -8.94 14.31
CA LYS A 90 4.40 -10.09 15.22
C LYS A 90 4.08 -11.41 14.51
N ALA A 91 3.68 -11.33 13.27
CA ALA A 91 3.37 -12.49 12.46
C ALA A 91 4.66 -13.25 12.16
N SER A 92 4.61 -14.57 12.30
CA SER A 92 5.65 -15.48 11.87
C SER A 92 5.06 -16.49 10.89
N GLY A 93 5.86 -16.96 9.96
CA GLY A 93 5.36 -17.91 8.98
C GLY A 93 6.36 -18.15 7.86
N PHE A 94 5.85 -18.81 6.82
CA PHE A 94 6.60 -19.11 5.61
C PHE A 94 5.97 -18.39 4.43
N ASP A 95 6.80 -17.79 3.58
CA ASP A 95 6.45 -17.48 2.20
C ASP A 95 6.58 -18.76 1.39
N VAL A 96 5.49 -19.20 0.78
CA VAL A 96 5.46 -20.46 0.03
C VAL A 96 5.14 -20.14 -1.42
N ARG A 97 6.05 -20.50 -2.32
CA ARG A 97 5.88 -20.31 -3.76
C ARG A 97 5.88 -21.64 -4.49
N ARG A 98 4.90 -21.80 -5.36
CA ARG A 98 4.85 -22.97 -6.25
C ARG A 98 5.92 -22.82 -7.34
N VAL A 99 6.73 -23.86 -7.50
CA VAL A 99 7.68 -24.01 -8.60
C VAL A 99 7.39 -25.30 -9.35
N MET A 100 8.01 -25.48 -10.53
CA MET A 100 7.85 -26.73 -11.29
C MET A 100 8.46 -27.88 -10.47
N GLY A 101 7.63 -28.87 -10.15
CA GLY A 101 8.06 -30.06 -9.39
C GLY A 101 8.02 -29.93 -7.87
N GLY A 102 7.57 -28.79 -7.29
CA GLY A 102 7.53 -28.67 -5.83
C GLY A 102 7.07 -27.31 -5.30
N LEU A 103 7.44 -27.08 -4.08
CA LEU A 103 7.21 -25.79 -3.36
C LEU A 103 8.53 -25.26 -2.83
N LEU A 104 8.72 -23.97 -3.00
CA LEU A 104 9.78 -23.23 -2.33
C LEU A 104 9.19 -22.61 -1.07
N ALA A 105 9.74 -22.93 0.09
CA ALA A 105 9.32 -22.37 1.38
C ALA A 105 10.47 -21.60 2.01
N GLN A 106 10.22 -20.35 2.39
CA GLN A 106 11.17 -19.47 3.05
C GLN A 106 10.51 -18.86 4.28
N GLN A 107 11.23 -18.77 5.38
CA GLN A 107 10.75 -17.98 6.53
C GLN A 107 10.56 -16.52 6.10
N TRP A 108 9.54 -15.87 6.65
CA TRP A 108 9.36 -14.45 6.41
C TRP A 108 10.58 -13.67 6.87
N ASP A 109 11.04 -12.76 6.04
CA ASP A 109 12.05 -11.79 6.41
C ASP A 109 11.39 -10.70 7.28
N LEU A 110 11.62 -10.79 8.58
CA LEU A 110 11.13 -9.85 9.57
C LEU A 110 12.24 -8.89 10.03
N HIS A 111 13.36 -8.89 9.32
CA HIS A 111 14.48 -8.01 9.65
C HIS A 111 14.07 -6.54 9.53
N ARG A 112 14.44 -5.76 10.51
CA ARG A 112 14.23 -4.31 10.52
C ARG A 112 15.56 -3.61 10.37
N LEU A 113 15.61 -2.65 9.46
CA LEU A 113 16.71 -1.70 9.41
C LEU A 113 16.70 -0.86 10.69
N GLU A 114 17.65 -1.10 11.56
CA GLU A 114 17.95 -0.17 12.64
C GLU A 114 18.69 1.01 12.01
N ARG A 115 18.14 2.22 12.16
CA ARG A 115 18.89 3.42 11.79
C ARG A 115 20.00 3.55 12.81
N ASP A 116 21.25 3.44 12.37
CA ASP A 116 22.38 3.87 13.16
C ASP A 116 22.15 5.31 13.63
N ARG A 117 22.32 5.54 14.91
CA ARG A 117 22.04 6.81 15.56
C ARG A 117 23.09 7.85 15.19
#